data_dbc6d49c374540e9fb0af6b31b655490
#
_entry.id   dbc6d49c374540e9fb0af6b31b655490
#
_cell.length_a   1.000
_cell.length_b   1.000
_cell.length_c   1.000
_cell.angle_alpha   90.00
_cell.angle_beta   90.00
_cell.angle_gamma   90.00
#
_symmetry.space_group_name_H-M   'P 1'
#
loop_
_entity.id
_entity.type
_entity.pdbx_description
1 polymer ?
#
loop_
_entity_poly.entity_id
_entity_poly.type
_entity_poly.pdbx_seq_one_letter_code
_entity_poly.pdbx_strand_id
1 'polypeptide(L)'
;MAGALANVASGVVTIDALLGNFKWNGLNLTYNFSDAASYYNAATYFTAGSVSSNPTHDFATFAPATPSLQSAITHAITTQMMAVAPLSYTLTAAGDPAADSSFAMADLFVDAELGTPPGGVGFYPGGVDRGGDAWFNVNQARFNDVDVGDSAYWVVLHELGHTLGLKHGHANDRPGPTDDLLPDDLNSMEFSVMTYHRYVGDTAPFNDTEEGGFAQSLMMLDIAAIQYMYGANFNAYAGNTVYTFSTTTGEMFIDGAGQGTPQANRIFRTIWDGNGIDTYDLSNYTTNLQIDLAPGGWSVFDEAQLALVNITDGVHARANVFNALQFNGDPRSLIENAIGGSGNDTISGNAADNVLSGNGGNDSLSGLEGNDTLEGGLGGDALSGGGGFDFASYEHATAGVRAALTFTAFLNGGEAAGDTYSSIEGLIGSGFDDLLVGNGSANILKGLAGGDYLYGLGGDDVLVGGAGGDYLNGGTGFDFASYEGGPVGVFASLTTPWRNTGDARGDTYIGIEGLVGTSFDDQLSGDLGANT
;
A
#
# COMPACT_ATOMS: atom_id res chain seq x y z
N MET A 1 -17.15 -29.35 -7.30
CA MET A 1 -17.87 -28.07 -7.23
C MET A 1 -17.91 -27.60 -5.77
N ALA A 2 -17.44 -26.41 -5.49
CA ALA A 2 -17.69 -25.75 -4.21
C ALA A 2 -19.19 -25.43 -4.11
N GLY A 3 -19.84 -25.76 -2.99
CA GLY A 3 -21.24 -25.38 -2.77
C GLY A 3 -21.36 -23.87 -2.55
N ALA A 4 -22.55 -23.30 -2.75
CA ALA A 4 -22.82 -21.90 -2.40
C ALA A 4 -23.37 -21.77 -0.98
N LEU A 5 -22.98 -20.71 -0.28
CA LEU A 5 -23.55 -20.28 1.00
C LEU A 5 -24.21 -18.92 0.85
N ALA A 6 -25.28 -18.69 1.63
CA ALA A 6 -25.87 -17.35 1.72
C ALA A 6 -24.88 -16.38 2.40
N ASN A 7 -24.76 -15.18 1.84
CA ASN A 7 -24.08 -14.07 2.50
C ASN A 7 -24.95 -13.53 3.65
N VAL A 8 -24.28 -13.03 4.68
CA VAL A 8 -24.89 -12.35 5.83
C VAL A 8 -24.44 -10.90 5.79
N ALA A 9 -25.27 -9.96 6.20
CA ALA A 9 -24.89 -8.57 6.29
C ALA A 9 -23.75 -8.37 7.30
N SER A 10 -22.79 -7.53 6.95
CA SER A 10 -21.65 -7.18 7.80
C SER A 10 -22.01 -6.18 8.90
N GLY A 11 -23.06 -5.40 8.66
CA GLY A 11 -23.40 -4.23 9.46
C GLY A 11 -22.59 -2.96 9.08
N VAL A 12 -21.77 -3.03 8.04
CA VAL A 12 -21.02 -1.90 7.49
C VAL A 12 -21.58 -1.58 6.11
N VAL A 13 -22.19 -0.41 5.94
CA VAL A 13 -22.93 -0.02 4.73
C VAL A 13 -22.09 -0.18 3.45
N THR A 14 -20.83 0.22 3.47
CA THR A 14 -19.94 0.13 2.29
C THR A 14 -19.62 -1.29 1.89
N ILE A 15 -19.55 -2.22 2.83
CA ILE A 15 -19.36 -3.64 2.56
C ILE A 15 -20.70 -4.24 2.09
N ASP A 16 -21.78 -3.99 2.83
CA ASP A 16 -23.11 -4.55 2.55
C ASP A 16 -23.65 -4.10 1.19
N ALA A 17 -23.29 -2.88 0.76
CA ALA A 17 -23.60 -2.36 -0.57
C ALA A 17 -23.01 -3.19 -1.72
N LEU A 18 -21.94 -3.94 -1.47
CA LEU A 18 -21.28 -4.79 -2.46
C LEU A 18 -21.58 -6.29 -2.31
N LEU A 19 -22.27 -6.73 -1.24
CA LEU A 19 -22.58 -8.14 -1.03
C LEU A 19 -23.77 -8.61 -1.84
N GLY A 20 -23.56 -9.57 -2.75
CA GLY A 20 -24.64 -10.37 -3.35
C GLY A 20 -25.20 -11.41 -2.37
N ASN A 21 -26.24 -12.15 -2.81
CA ASN A 21 -26.91 -13.12 -1.93
C ASN A 21 -26.06 -14.33 -1.55
N PHE A 22 -25.09 -14.71 -2.36
CA PHE A 22 -24.35 -15.96 -2.20
C PHE A 22 -22.85 -15.77 -2.37
N LYS A 23 -22.10 -16.62 -1.67
CA LYS A 23 -20.65 -16.83 -1.81
C LYS A 23 -20.32 -18.31 -1.92
N TRP A 24 -19.11 -18.64 -2.32
CA TRP A 24 -18.61 -20.03 -2.31
C TRP A 24 -18.46 -20.58 -0.89
N ASN A 25 -18.82 -21.87 -0.71
CA ASN A 25 -18.65 -22.58 0.58
C ASN A 25 -17.23 -23.09 0.81
N GLY A 26 -16.32 -22.90 -0.14
CA GLY A 26 -14.93 -23.36 -0.04
C GLY A 26 -13.98 -22.31 -0.57
N LEU A 27 -12.70 -22.47 -0.20
CA LEU A 27 -11.63 -21.60 -0.65
C LEU A 27 -10.84 -22.19 -1.84
N ASN A 28 -11.06 -23.48 -2.16
CA ASN A 28 -10.42 -24.13 -3.29
C ASN A 28 -11.43 -24.18 -4.44
N LEU A 29 -11.24 -23.35 -5.43
CA LEU A 29 -12.10 -23.22 -6.59
C LEU A 29 -11.42 -23.80 -7.82
N THR A 30 -12.24 -24.26 -8.76
CA THR A 30 -11.79 -24.72 -10.06
C THR A 30 -12.40 -23.86 -11.16
N TYR A 31 -11.65 -23.65 -12.24
CA TYR A 31 -12.15 -22.90 -13.39
C TYR A 31 -11.68 -23.51 -14.71
N ASN A 32 -12.39 -23.19 -15.79
CA ASN A 32 -11.99 -23.57 -17.12
C ASN A 32 -12.29 -22.48 -18.16
N PHE A 33 -11.72 -22.65 -19.34
CA PHE A 33 -12.09 -21.91 -20.55
C PHE A 33 -12.85 -22.87 -21.48
N SER A 34 -14.15 -22.61 -21.65
CA SER A 34 -14.97 -23.44 -22.50
C SER A 34 -14.66 -23.25 -23.98
N ASP A 35 -14.48 -24.33 -24.70
CA ASP A 35 -14.14 -24.37 -26.14
C ASP A 35 -15.31 -24.79 -27.06
N ALA A 36 -16.44 -25.18 -26.49
CA ALA A 36 -17.65 -25.57 -27.27
C ALA A 36 -18.96 -25.25 -26.57
N ALA A 37 -19.93 -24.76 -27.31
CA ALA A 37 -21.29 -24.49 -26.82
C ALA A 37 -22.03 -25.73 -26.28
N SER A 38 -21.60 -26.93 -26.68
CA SER A 38 -22.20 -28.20 -26.25
C SER A 38 -22.04 -28.53 -24.77
N TYR A 39 -21.14 -27.86 -24.07
CA TYR A 39 -20.98 -27.98 -22.61
C TYR A 39 -22.13 -27.32 -21.84
N TYR A 40 -22.88 -26.42 -22.49
CA TYR A 40 -23.95 -25.68 -21.87
C TYR A 40 -25.32 -26.24 -22.35
N ASN A 41 -26.15 -26.66 -21.42
CA ASN A 41 -27.51 -27.11 -21.74
C ASN A 41 -28.43 -25.90 -21.89
N ALA A 42 -28.83 -25.57 -23.13
CA ALA A 42 -29.68 -24.43 -23.43
C ALA A 42 -31.01 -24.42 -22.64
N ALA A 43 -31.54 -25.57 -22.26
CA ALA A 43 -32.81 -25.66 -21.53
C ALA A 43 -32.67 -25.33 -20.03
N THR A 44 -31.50 -25.52 -19.46
CA THR A 44 -31.23 -25.24 -18.03
C THR A 44 -30.43 -23.97 -17.82
N TYR A 45 -29.55 -23.63 -18.76
CA TYR A 45 -28.63 -22.52 -18.63
C TYR A 45 -29.30 -21.13 -18.71
N PHE A 46 -30.38 -21.00 -19.51
CA PHE A 46 -31.05 -19.72 -19.76
C PHE A 46 -32.50 -19.62 -19.27
N THR A 47 -33.09 -20.68 -18.64
CA THR A 47 -34.50 -20.68 -18.24
C THR A 47 -34.83 -20.29 -16.81
N ALA A 48 -33.86 -20.25 -15.90
CA ALA A 48 -34.14 -19.98 -14.49
C ALA A 48 -33.71 -18.55 -14.08
N GLY A 49 -34.59 -17.58 -14.32
CA GLY A 49 -34.39 -16.20 -13.84
C GLY A 49 -33.35 -15.42 -14.63
N SER A 50 -33.32 -15.60 -15.94
CA SER A 50 -32.38 -14.94 -16.84
C SER A 50 -32.55 -13.42 -16.86
N VAL A 51 -31.44 -12.73 -16.98
CA VAL A 51 -31.34 -11.30 -17.33
C VAL A 51 -32.04 -11.00 -18.69
N SER A 52 -32.38 -12.03 -19.46
CA SER A 52 -33.08 -11.94 -20.75
C SER A 52 -34.22 -12.95 -20.87
N SER A 53 -35.35 -12.49 -21.39
CA SER A 53 -36.54 -13.30 -21.71
C SER A 53 -36.46 -14.02 -23.07
N ASN A 54 -35.30 -13.97 -23.79
CA ASN A 54 -35.19 -14.57 -25.11
C ASN A 54 -34.02 -15.58 -25.21
N PRO A 55 -34.25 -16.88 -25.05
CA PRO A 55 -33.21 -17.91 -24.98
C PRO A 55 -32.57 -18.28 -26.33
N THR A 56 -32.90 -17.63 -27.43
CA THR A 56 -32.53 -18.10 -28.78
C THR A 56 -31.28 -17.43 -29.36
N HIS A 57 -30.70 -16.45 -28.70
CA HIS A 57 -29.58 -15.68 -29.27
C HIS A 57 -28.20 -16.11 -28.76
N ASP A 58 -28.09 -16.61 -27.53
CA ASP A 58 -26.82 -16.73 -26.84
C ASP A 58 -25.91 -17.86 -27.33
N PHE A 59 -26.50 -18.96 -27.85
CA PHE A 59 -25.71 -20.09 -28.34
C PHE A 59 -25.35 -20.03 -29.83
N ALA A 60 -26.05 -19.21 -30.60
CA ALA A 60 -25.77 -19.09 -32.05
C ALA A 60 -24.42 -18.38 -32.31
N THR A 61 -23.90 -17.66 -31.33
CA THR A 61 -22.70 -16.81 -31.43
C THR A 61 -21.62 -17.17 -30.42
N PHE A 62 -21.73 -18.35 -29.78
CA PHE A 62 -20.70 -18.83 -28.86
C PHE A 62 -19.32 -18.80 -29.53
N ALA A 63 -18.33 -18.27 -28.81
CA ALA A 63 -16.91 -18.37 -29.13
C ALA A 63 -16.10 -18.67 -27.88
N PRO A 64 -15.01 -19.45 -28.00
CA PRO A 64 -14.04 -19.57 -26.93
C PRO A 64 -13.45 -18.21 -26.56
N ALA A 65 -13.08 -18.04 -25.31
CA ALA A 65 -12.31 -16.86 -24.88
C ALA A 65 -11.00 -16.74 -25.68
N THR A 66 -10.68 -15.55 -26.16
CA THR A 66 -9.43 -15.31 -26.89
C THR A 66 -8.21 -15.59 -25.99
N PRO A 67 -7.04 -15.89 -26.56
CA PRO A 67 -5.82 -16.10 -25.74
C PRO A 67 -5.50 -14.89 -24.86
N SER A 68 -5.70 -13.66 -25.35
CA SER A 68 -5.50 -12.44 -24.56
C SER A 68 -6.47 -12.35 -23.39
N LEU A 69 -7.76 -12.61 -23.61
CA LEU A 69 -8.77 -12.66 -22.57
C LEU A 69 -8.49 -13.77 -21.53
N GLN A 70 -8.05 -14.96 -21.96
CA GLN A 70 -7.66 -16.05 -21.05
C GLN A 70 -6.47 -15.62 -20.17
N SER A 71 -5.48 -14.95 -20.76
CA SER A 71 -4.33 -14.42 -20.04
C SER A 71 -4.75 -13.38 -18.99
N ALA A 72 -5.61 -12.44 -19.38
CA ALA A 72 -6.12 -11.39 -18.50
C ALA A 72 -6.94 -11.96 -17.33
N ILE A 73 -7.83 -12.93 -17.58
CA ILE A 73 -8.60 -13.62 -16.52
C ILE A 73 -7.65 -14.36 -15.57
N THR A 74 -6.68 -15.10 -16.10
CA THR A 74 -5.70 -15.83 -15.28
C THR A 74 -4.87 -14.86 -14.45
N HIS A 75 -4.44 -13.73 -15.03
CA HIS A 75 -3.73 -12.69 -14.32
C HIS A 75 -4.58 -12.09 -13.18
N ALA A 76 -5.83 -11.71 -13.46
CA ALA A 76 -6.74 -11.17 -12.45
C ALA A 76 -7.02 -12.17 -11.31
N ILE A 77 -7.22 -13.44 -11.62
CA ILE A 77 -7.37 -14.49 -10.60
C ILE A 77 -6.15 -14.57 -9.70
N THR A 78 -4.96 -14.64 -10.28
CA THR A 78 -3.71 -14.90 -9.53
C THR A 78 -3.21 -13.68 -8.77
N THR A 79 -3.30 -12.50 -9.35
CA THR A 79 -2.72 -11.27 -8.77
C THR A 79 -3.73 -10.43 -7.98
N GLN A 80 -5.04 -10.66 -8.19
CA GLN A 80 -6.08 -9.90 -7.51
C GLN A 80 -6.89 -10.78 -6.55
N MET A 81 -7.60 -11.79 -7.06
CA MET A 81 -8.52 -12.59 -6.22
C MET A 81 -7.78 -13.41 -5.16
N MET A 82 -6.72 -14.13 -5.57
CA MET A 82 -5.92 -14.95 -4.66
C MET A 82 -5.00 -14.12 -3.75
N ALA A 83 -4.64 -12.91 -4.15
CA ALA A 83 -3.84 -12.03 -3.30
C ALA A 83 -4.65 -11.50 -2.11
N VAL A 84 -5.89 -11.05 -2.33
CA VAL A 84 -6.69 -10.38 -1.30
C VAL A 84 -7.39 -11.34 -0.34
N ALA A 85 -7.68 -12.57 -0.78
CA ALA A 85 -8.34 -13.60 0.04
C ALA A 85 -7.62 -14.95 -0.10
N PRO A 86 -7.69 -15.86 0.90
CA PRO A 86 -7.00 -17.15 0.88
C PRO A 86 -7.66 -18.16 -0.07
N LEU A 87 -8.04 -17.69 -1.26
CA LEU A 87 -8.60 -18.49 -2.32
C LEU A 87 -7.49 -19.23 -3.09
N SER A 88 -7.79 -20.41 -3.57
CA SER A 88 -6.97 -21.10 -4.56
C SER A 88 -7.80 -21.46 -5.78
N TYR A 89 -7.25 -21.23 -6.96
CA TYR A 89 -7.91 -21.54 -8.22
C TYR A 89 -7.08 -22.58 -8.99
N THR A 90 -7.75 -23.63 -9.48
CA THR A 90 -7.14 -24.66 -10.30
C THR A 90 -7.80 -24.68 -11.67
N LEU A 91 -7.00 -24.47 -12.72
CA LEU A 91 -7.44 -24.60 -14.10
C LEU A 91 -7.70 -26.09 -14.42
N THR A 92 -8.91 -26.42 -14.85
CA THR A 92 -9.30 -27.75 -15.28
C THR A 92 -9.34 -27.86 -16.81
N ALA A 93 -9.67 -29.03 -17.34
CA ALA A 93 -9.81 -29.22 -18.78
C ALA A 93 -10.93 -28.32 -19.34
N ALA A 94 -10.80 -27.91 -20.59
CA ALA A 94 -11.83 -27.13 -21.28
C ALA A 94 -13.16 -27.85 -21.23
N GLY A 95 -14.22 -27.13 -20.82
CA GLY A 95 -15.59 -27.68 -20.72
C GLY A 95 -15.78 -28.72 -19.63
N ASP A 96 -14.93 -28.79 -18.61
CA ASP A 96 -15.17 -29.66 -17.45
C ASP A 96 -16.46 -29.22 -16.72
N PRO A 97 -17.52 -30.04 -16.73
CA PRO A 97 -18.81 -29.67 -16.11
C PRO A 97 -18.73 -29.67 -14.57
N ALA A 98 -17.61 -30.11 -14.00
CA ALA A 98 -17.36 -30.10 -12.56
C ALA A 98 -16.59 -28.87 -12.09
N ALA A 99 -16.17 -28.00 -13.01
CA ALA A 99 -15.53 -26.72 -12.61
C ALA A 99 -16.53 -25.83 -11.87
N ASP A 100 -16.01 -25.03 -10.94
CA ASP A 100 -16.82 -24.06 -10.17
C ASP A 100 -17.15 -22.82 -11.01
N SER A 101 -16.28 -22.47 -11.96
CA SER A 101 -16.45 -21.34 -12.86
C SER A 101 -16.07 -21.71 -14.30
N SER A 102 -16.79 -21.19 -15.27
CA SER A 102 -16.47 -21.31 -16.70
C SER A 102 -16.48 -19.97 -17.38
N PHE A 103 -15.46 -19.73 -18.23
CA PHE A 103 -15.29 -18.46 -18.93
C PHE A 103 -15.35 -18.66 -20.46
N ALA A 104 -16.20 -17.88 -21.10
CA ALA A 104 -16.40 -17.96 -22.55
C ALA A 104 -16.87 -16.62 -23.12
N MET A 105 -17.06 -16.55 -24.43
CA MET A 105 -17.63 -15.39 -25.12
C MET A 105 -18.99 -15.75 -25.74
N ALA A 106 -19.90 -14.80 -25.73
CA ALA A 106 -21.20 -14.92 -26.38
C ALA A 106 -21.72 -13.58 -26.93
N ASP A 107 -22.75 -13.61 -27.77
CA ASP A 107 -23.50 -12.41 -28.13
C ASP A 107 -24.42 -12.03 -26.97
N LEU A 108 -24.06 -10.97 -26.27
CA LEU A 108 -24.79 -10.47 -25.13
C LEU A 108 -25.84 -9.44 -25.57
N PHE A 109 -27.01 -9.48 -24.93
CA PHE A 109 -28.10 -8.58 -25.25
C PHE A 109 -27.82 -7.12 -24.88
N VAL A 110 -28.65 -6.23 -25.49
CA VAL A 110 -28.71 -4.83 -25.08
C VAL A 110 -29.21 -4.77 -23.63
N ASP A 111 -28.38 -4.24 -22.74
CA ASP A 111 -28.78 -3.93 -21.38
C ASP A 111 -29.85 -2.84 -21.41
N ALA A 112 -30.98 -3.06 -20.71
CA ALA A 112 -32.09 -2.12 -20.70
C ALA A 112 -31.76 -0.79 -20.02
N GLU A 113 -30.79 -0.82 -19.11
CA GLU A 113 -30.30 0.34 -18.35
C GLU A 113 -29.26 1.14 -19.13
N LEU A 114 -28.31 0.44 -19.77
CA LEU A 114 -27.22 1.06 -20.52
C LEU A 114 -27.59 1.37 -21.98
N GLY A 115 -28.67 0.79 -22.52
CA GLY A 115 -29.07 0.95 -23.92
C GLY A 115 -28.09 0.36 -24.95
N THR A 116 -27.06 -0.34 -24.49
CA THR A 116 -26.01 -1.00 -25.28
C THR A 116 -25.77 -2.41 -24.75
N PRO A 117 -25.26 -3.35 -25.56
CA PRO A 117 -24.86 -4.65 -25.06
C PRO A 117 -23.77 -4.52 -23.98
N PRO A 118 -23.89 -5.22 -22.83
CA PRO A 118 -22.86 -5.20 -21.79
C PRO A 118 -21.54 -5.78 -22.32
N GLY A 119 -20.43 -5.41 -21.67
CA GLY A 119 -19.11 -5.97 -21.94
C GLY A 119 -19.01 -7.42 -21.51
N GLY A 120 -19.59 -7.74 -20.37
CA GLY A 120 -19.63 -9.07 -19.78
C GLY A 120 -20.90 -9.29 -18.96
N VAL A 121 -21.06 -10.50 -18.47
CA VAL A 121 -22.07 -10.91 -17.47
C VAL A 121 -21.48 -12.01 -16.58
N GLY A 122 -21.30 -11.72 -15.30
CA GLY A 122 -20.91 -12.69 -14.27
C GLY A 122 -22.11 -13.18 -13.47
N PHE A 123 -22.10 -14.45 -13.09
CA PHE A 123 -23.14 -15.06 -12.29
C PHE A 123 -22.65 -15.35 -10.87
N TYR A 124 -23.46 -15.03 -9.88
CA TYR A 124 -23.15 -15.32 -8.47
C TYR A 124 -22.91 -16.81 -8.24
N PRO A 125 -22.12 -17.19 -7.23
CA PRO A 125 -22.09 -18.54 -6.71
C PRO A 125 -23.52 -19.03 -6.45
N GLY A 126 -23.87 -20.23 -6.94
CA GLY A 126 -25.24 -20.73 -6.80
C GLY A 126 -25.34 -22.22 -7.08
N GLY A 127 -26.47 -22.83 -6.68
CA GLY A 127 -26.77 -24.23 -6.93
C GLY A 127 -27.35 -24.50 -8.32
N VAL A 128 -27.13 -23.61 -9.27
CA VAL A 128 -27.55 -23.74 -10.68
C VAL A 128 -26.34 -23.90 -11.58
N ASP A 129 -26.50 -24.53 -12.73
CA ASP A 129 -25.43 -24.92 -13.66
C ASP A 129 -24.51 -23.77 -14.12
N ARG A 130 -24.94 -22.52 -13.96
CA ARG A 130 -24.20 -21.29 -14.35
C ARG A 130 -23.63 -20.48 -13.18
N GLY A 131 -23.81 -20.94 -11.95
CA GLY A 131 -23.30 -20.21 -10.78
C GLY A 131 -21.79 -20.12 -10.82
N GLY A 132 -21.24 -18.89 -10.78
CA GLY A 132 -19.81 -18.63 -10.85
C GLY A 132 -19.24 -18.48 -12.27
N ASP A 133 -20.05 -18.61 -13.33
CA ASP A 133 -19.60 -18.41 -14.71
C ASP A 133 -19.53 -16.92 -15.06
N ALA A 134 -18.66 -16.57 -16.00
CA ALA A 134 -18.67 -15.26 -16.64
C ALA A 134 -18.57 -15.37 -18.17
N TRP A 135 -19.33 -14.50 -18.82
CA TRP A 135 -19.46 -14.44 -20.28
C TRP A 135 -19.06 -13.05 -20.77
N PHE A 136 -18.29 -12.99 -21.83
CA PHE A 136 -17.79 -11.75 -22.43
C PHE A 136 -18.38 -11.56 -23.82
N ASN A 137 -18.63 -10.32 -24.21
CA ASN A 137 -19.34 -10.03 -25.45
C ASN A 137 -18.46 -10.25 -26.68
N VAL A 138 -18.79 -11.26 -27.48
CA VAL A 138 -18.06 -11.64 -28.69
C VAL A 138 -18.01 -10.53 -29.76
N ASN A 139 -18.98 -9.61 -29.75
CA ASN A 139 -19.04 -8.49 -30.69
C ASN A 139 -18.18 -7.30 -30.31
N GLN A 140 -17.52 -7.33 -29.16
CA GLN A 140 -16.65 -6.26 -28.70
C GLN A 140 -15.18 -6.61 -28.95
N ALA A 141 -14.57 -5.93 -29.92
CA ALA A 141 -13.20 -6.19 -30.36
C ALA A 141 -12.13 -6.00 -29.27
N ARG A 142 -12.42 -5.24 -28.20
CA ARG A 142 -11.53 -5.01 -27.05
C ARG A 142 -11.06 -6.30 -26.39
N PHE A 143 -11.85 -7.37 -26.41
CA PHE A 143 -11.46 -8.66 -25.83
C PHE A 143 -10.47 -9.47 -26.69
N ASN A 144 -10.06 -8.96 -27.85
CA ASN A 144 -8.99 -9.58 -28.64
C ASN A 144 -7.59 -9.19 -28.18
N ASP A 145 -7.46 -8.05 -27.49
CA ASP A 145 -6.22 -7.54 -26.94
C ASP A 145 -6.57 -6.86 -25.61
N VAL A 146 -6.27 -7.51 -24.50
CA VAL A 146 -6.68 -7.09 -23.16
C VAL A 146 -5.43 -6.76 -22.35
N ASP A 147 -5.24 -5.48 -22.08
CA ASP A 147 -4.14 -4.96 -21.31
C ASP A 147 -4.60 -4.47 -19.92
N VAL A 148 -3.73 -4.50 -18.94
CA VAL A 148 -4.00 -3.95 -17.62
C VAL A 148 -4.40 -2.48 -17.74
N GLY A 149 -5.52 -2.10 -17.10
CA GLY A 149 -6.01 -0.73 -17.08
C GLY A 149 -6.81 -0.30 -18.31
N ASP A 150 -7.03 -1.19 -19.27
CA ASP A 150 -7.99 -0.94 -20.35
C ASP A 150 -9.44 -1.28 -19.94
N SER A 151 -10.39 -0.91 -20.79
CA SER A 151 -11.82 -1.15 -20.55
C SER A 151 -12.18 -2.64 -20.50
N ALA A 152 -11.45 -3.50 -21.22
CA ALA A 152 -11.69 -4.94 -21.22
C ALA A 152 -11.20 -5.59 -19.93
N TYR A 153 -10.02 -5.18 -19.42
CA TYR A 153 -9.49 -5.67 -18.15
C TYR A 153 -10.38 -5.26 -16.97
N TRP A 154 -10.88 -4.01 -16.98
CA TRP A 154 -11.85 -3.58 -15.98
C TRP A 154 -13.13 -4.45 -16.00
N VAL A 155 -13.66 -4.78 -17.19
CA VAL A 155 -14.80 -5.73 -17.29
C VAL A 155 -14.41 -7.11 -16.73
N VAL A 156 -13.19 -7.60 -16.97
CA VAL A 156 -12.73 -8.85 -16.38
C VAL A 156 -12.78 -8.80 -14.86
N LEU A 157 -12.25 -7.76 -14.24
CA LEU A 157 -12.28 -7.58 -12.77
C LEU A 157 -13.73 -7.52 -12.25
N HIS A 158 -14.60 -6.78 -12.92
CA HIS A 158 -16.01 -6.61 -12.58
C HIS A 158 -16.75 -7.96 -12.60
N GLU A 159 -16.66 -8.68 -13.71
CA GLU A 159 -17.37 -9.95 -13.85
C GLU A 159 -16.83 -11.04 -12.92
N LEU A 160 -15.50 -11.06 -12.68
CA LEU A 160 -14.91 -11.92 -11.66
C LEU A 160 -15.41 -11.56 -10.25
N GLY A 161 -15.63 -10.29 -9.95
CA GLY A 161 -16.26 -9.84 -8.71
C GLY A 161 -17.64 -10.50 -8.51
N HIS A 162 -18.47 -10.53 -9.57
CA HIS A 162 -19.75 -11.24 -9.54
C HIS A 162 -19.61 -12.74 -9.29
N THR A 163 -18.63 -13.39 -9.92
CA THR A 163 -18.40 -14.83 -9.72
C THR A 163 -17.99 -15.19 -8.28
N LEU A 164 -17.48 -14.23 -7.53
CA LEU A 164 -17.18 -14.35 -6.10
C LEU A 164 -18.35 -13.95 -5.19
N GLY A 165 -19.38 -13.28 -5.72
CA GLY A 165 -20.56 -12.90 -4.95
C GLY A 165 -20.71 -11.39 -4.70
N LEU A 166 -19.97 -10.53 -5.39
CA LEU A 166 -20.17 -9.08 -5.34
C LEU A 166 -21.35 -8.65 -6.21
N LYS A 167 -22.15 -7.68 -5.74
CA LYS A 167 -23.21 -7.00 -6.51
C LYS A 167 -22.76 -5.60 -6.93
N HIS A 168 -23.56 -4.95 -7.80
CA HIS A 168 -23.33 -3.54 -8.11
C HIS A 168 -23.54 -2.66 -6.88
N GLY A 169 -22.59 -1.74 -6.63
CA GLY A 169 -22.66 -0.82 -5.49
C GLY A 169 -23.57 0.39 -5.74
N HIS A 170 -23.86 0.70 -7.00
CA HIS A 170 -24.61 1.90 -7.41
C HIS A 170 -26.12 1.64 -7.63
N ALA A 171 -26.55 0.38 -7.74
CA ALA A 171 -27.93 0.03 -8.06
C ALA A 171 -28.38 -1.24 -7.34
N ASN A 172 -29.69 -1.33 -6.99
CA ASN A 172 -30.32 -2.52 -6.44
C ASN A 172 -30.88 -3.44 -7.56
N ASP A 173 -30.15 -3.59 -8.64
CA ASP A 173 -30.48 -4.45 -9.78
C ASP A 173 -30.18 -5.94 -9.53
N ARG A 174 -29.37 -6.23 -8.51
CA ARG A 174 -29.02 -7.58 -8.06
C ARG A 174 -29.32 -7.76 -6.58
N PRO A 175 -29.91 -8.88 -6.16
CA PRO A 175 -30.28 -9.10 -4.76
C PRO A 175 -29.04 -9.32 -3.88
N GLY A 176 -29.06 -8.77 -2.67
CA GLY A 176 -28.07 -8.93 -1.62
C GLY A 176 -28.71 -9.16 -0.25
N PRO A 177 -27.92 -9.32 0.82
CA PRO A 177 -28.44 -9.45 2.18
C PRO A 177 -29.12 -8.18 2.69
N THR A 178 -28.78 -7.03 2.09
CA THR A 178 -29.43 -5.72 2.32
C THR A 178 -29.71 -5.02 0.99
N ASP A 179 -30.52 -3.96 1.03
CA ASP A 179 -30.75 -3.06 -0.11
C ASP A 179 -29.80 -1.85 -0.10
N ASP A 180 -28.71 -1.92 0.67
CA ASP A 180 -27.74 -0.83 0.76
C ASP A 180 -27.04 -0.55 -0.57
N LEU A 181 -26.75 0.72 -0.80
CA LEU A 181 -25.94 1.23 -1.91
C LEU A 181 -24.69 1.91 -1.35
N LEU A 182 -23.66 2.04 -2.18
CA LEU A 182 -22.49 2.84 -1.82
C LEU A 182 -22.92 4.30 -1.57
N PRO A 183 -22.42 4.92 -0.51
CA PRO A 183 -22.58 6.37 -0.31
C PRO A 183 -22.07 7.15 -1.53
N ASP A 184 -22.69 8.29 -1.83
CA ASP A 184 -22.38 9.09 -3.03
C ASP A 184 -20.91 9.50 -3.14
N ASP A 185 -20.24 9.73 -2.01
CA ASP A 185 -18.82 10.09 -1.92
C ASP A 185 -17.83 8.92 -2.10
N LEU A 186 -18.35 7.70 -2.11
CA LEU A 186 -17.60 6.46 -2.32
C LEU A 186 -18.08 5.66 -3.54
N ASN A 187 -19.11 6.15 -4.23
CA ASN A 187 -19.70 5.49 -5.37
C ASN A 187 -18.98 5.89 -6.67
N SER A 188 -17.78 5.37 -6.84
CA SER A 188 -16.99 5.53 -8.06
C SER A 188 -15.98 4.41 -8.24
N MET A 189 -15.45 4.29 -9.46
CA MET A 189 -14.40 3.33 -9.81
C MET A 189 -13.11 3.55 -8.98
N GLU A 190 -12.95 4.71 -8.35
CA GLU A 190 -11.86 4.99 -7.41
C GLU A 190 -11.91 4.09 -6.16
N PHE A 191 -13.09 3.59 -5.81
CA PHE A 191 -13.31 2.79 -4.59
C PHE A 191 -13.80 1.37 -4.86
N SER A 192 -14.46 1.12 -6.01
CA SER A 192 -15.00 -0.18 -6.36
C SER A 192 -15.12 -0.35 -7.87
N VAL A 193 -14.65 -1.48 -8.40
CA VAL A 193 -14.87 -1.87 -9.80
C VAL A 193 -16.33 -2.29 -10.05
N MET A 194 -17.13 -2.49 -8.99
CA MET A 194 -18.53 -2.92 -9.08
C MET A 194 -19.53 -1.76 -9.28
N THR A 195 -19.04 -0.53 -9.48
CA THR A 195 -19.87 0.63 -9.81
C THR A 195 -19.68 1.04 -11.27
N TYR A 196 -20.71 1.70 -11.84
CA TYR A 196 -20.63 2.29 -13.18
C TYR A 196 -20.32 3.79 -13.17
N HIS A 197 -20.02 4.36 -12.00
CA HIS A 197 -19.57 5.75 -11.87
C HIS A 197 -18.05 5.80 -11.97
N ARG A 198 -17.52 6.68 -12.84
CA ARG A 198 -16.07 6.81 -13.09
C ARG A 198 -15.35 7.56 -11.99
N TYR A 199 -16.01 8.58 -11.44
CA TYR A 199 -15.51 9.45 -10.37
C TYR A 199 -16.69 9.88 -9.47
N VAL A 200 -16.39 10.38 -8.30
CA VAL A 200 -17.42 10.84 -7.34
C VAL A 200 -18.26 11.98 -7.94
N GLY A 201 -19.57 11.78 -7.97
CA GLY A 201 -20.51 12.71 -8.59
C GLY A 201 -20.74 12.54 -10.09
N ASP A 202 -20.17 11.49 -10.68
CA ASP A 202 -20.43 11.12 -12.08
C ASP A 202 -21.89 10.70 -12.29
N THR A 203 -22.53 11.24 -13.31
CA THR A 203 -23.91 10.90 -13.71
C THR A 203 -23.99 10.42 -15.15
N ALA A 204 -22.84 10.27 -15.83
CA ALA A 204 -22.77 9.93 -17.24
C ALA A 204 -22.32 8.47 -17.46
N PRO A 205 -22.67 7.85 -18.57
CA PRO A 205 -22.24 6.49 -18.87
C PRO A 205 -20.75 6.40 -19.24
N PHE A 206 -20.14 5.21 -19.05
CA PHE A 206 -18.71 4.87 -19.19
C PHE A 206 -18.01 5.17 -20.52
N ASN A 207 -18.68 5.66 -21.53
CA ASN A 207 -18.17 5.74 -22.91
C ASN A 207 -17.14 6.86 -23.14
N ASP A 208 -16.68 7.53 -22.10
CA ASP A 208 -15.82 8.72 -22.20
C ASP A 208 -14.58 8.63 -21.26
N THR A 209 -14.23 7.42 -20.87
CA THR A 209 -12.96 7.13 -20.16
C THR A 209 -11.86 6.86 -21.18
N GLU A 210 -10.65 7.37 -20.94
CA GLU A 210 -9.47 7.04 -21.75
C GLU A 210 -9.18 5.54 -21.70
N GLU A 211 -8.82 4.92 -22.83
CA GLU A 211 -8.24 3.58 -22.79
C GLU A 211 -6.91 3.63 -22.03
N GLY A 212 -6.75 2.77 -21.01
CA GLY A 212 -5.70 2.86 -20.02
C GLY A 212 -6.05 3.68 -18.77
N GLY A 213 -7.20 4.38 -18.75
CA GLY A 213 -7.74 5.13 -17.61
C GLY A 213 -8.66 4.33 -16.69
N PHE A 214 -8.73 3.02 -16.83
CA PHE A 214 -9.56 2.15 -15.98
C PHE A 214 -8.77 1.56 -14.82
N ALA A 215 -9.48 1.07 -13.80
CA ALA A 215 -8.88 0.42 -12.64
C ALA A 215 -8.02 -0.78 -13.05
N GLN A 216 -6.81 -0.85 -12.50
CA GLN A 216 -5.79 -1.87 -12.78
C GLN A 216 -5.81 -3.02 -11.76
N SER A 217 -6.65 -2.91 -10.73
CA SER A 217 -6.80 -3.88 -9.64
C SER A 217 -8.24 -3.87 -9.13
N LEU A 218 -8.60 -4.81 -8.27
CA LEU A 218 -9.71 -4.60 -7.33
C LEU A 218 -9.44 -3.33 -6.52
N MET A 219 -10.49 -2.57 -6.23
CA MET A 219 -10.36 -1.36 -5.45
C MET A 219 -10.69 -1.63 -3.97
N MET A 220 -10.41 -0.68 -3.08
CA MET A 220 -10.40 -0.89 -1.64
C MET A 220 -11.70 -1.47 -1.06
N LEU A 221 -12.86 -1.11 -1.61
CA LEU A 221 -14.14 -1.62 -1.12
C LEU A 221 -14.43 -3.03 -1.66
N ASP A 222 -13.99 -3.35 -2.88
CA ASP A 222 -14.09 -4.71 -3.42
C ASP A 222 -13.24 -5.67 -2.56
N ILE A 223 -12.00 -5.25 -2.23
CA ILE A 223 -11.09 -6.00 -1.38
C ILE A 223 -11.74 -6.24 -0.02
N ALA A 224 -12.27 -5.21 0.63
CA ALA A 224 -12.92 -5.32 1.93
C ALA A 224 -14.13 -6.27 1.90
N ALA A 225 -14.96 -6.20 0.85
CA ALA A 225 -16.12 -7.08 0.70
C ALA A 225 -15.73 -8.54 0.44
N ILE A 226 -14.70 -8.79 -0.39
CA ILE A 226 -14.16 -10.13 -0.64
C ILE A 226 -13.54 -10.70 0.64
N GLN A 227 -12.79 -9.91 1.37
CA GLN A 227 -12.19 -10.32 2.66
C GLN A 227 -13.26 -10.58 3.71
N TYR A 228 -14.33 -9.81 3.75
CA TYR A 228 -15.47 -10.11 4.62
C TYR A 228 -16.07 -11.48 4.32
N MET A 229 -16.21 -11.83 3.04
CA MET A 229 -16.78 -13.12 2.63
C MET A 229 -15.87 -14.32 2.89
N TYR A 230 -14.57 -14.18 2.64
CA TYR A 230 -13.61 -15.29 2.55
C TYR A 230 -12.44 -15.21 3.54
N GLY A 231 -12.31 -14.14 4.29
CA GLY A 231 -11.14 -13.82 5.09
C GLY A 231 -10.03 -13.14 4.31
N ALA A 232 -9.11 -12.48 4.99
CA ALA A 232 -7.96 -11.83 4.36
C ALA A 232 -6.81 -12.82 4.13
N ASN A 233 -6.09 -12.67 3.04
CA ASN A 233 -4.89 -13.46 2.75
C ASN A 233 -3.64 -12.75 3.27
N PHE A 234 -3.27 -13.01 4.51
CA PHE A 234 -2.04 -12.52 5.13
C PHE A 234 -0.77 -13.27 4.70
N ASN A 235 -0.85 -14.21 3.74
CA ASN A 235 0.33 -14.86 3.16
C ASN A 235 0.69 -14.27 1.79
N ALA A 236 -0.15 -13.40 1.23
CA ALA A 236 0.18 -12.68 0.01
C ALA A 236 1.19 -11.58 0.34
N TYR A 237 2.32 -11.57 -0.38
CA TYR A 237 3.39 -10.57 -0.19
C TYR A 237 3.88 -10.47 1.27
N ALA A 238 3.93 -11.61 2.00
CA ALA A 238 4.17 -11.70 3.44
C ALA A 238 5.66 -11.53 3.84
N GLY A 239 6.49 -10.99 2.99
CA GLY A 239 7.88 -10.61 3.25
C GLY A 239 8.01 -9.10 3.30
N ASN A 240 9.20 -8.59 3.54
CA ASN A 240 9.45 -7.16 3.40
C ASN A 240 9.42 -6.80 1.91
N THR A 241 8.30 -6.29 1.45
CA THR A 241 8.00 -6.09 0.02
C THR A 241 8.33 -4.66 -0.41
N VAL A 242 8.94 -4.52 -1.58
CA VAL A 242 9.24 -3.21 -2.16
C VAL A 242 8.38 -2.98 -3.40
N TYR A 243 7.57 -1.94 -3.35
CA TYR A 243 6.72 -1.49 -4.44
C TYR A 243 7.37 -0.31 -5.17
N THR A 244 7.65 -0.50 -6.46
CA THR A 244 8.17 0.57 -7.33
C THR A 244 7.28 0.76 -8.55
N PHE A 245 7.39 1.92 -9.21
CA PHE A 245 6.57 2.24 -10.37
C PHE A 245 7.42 2.85 -11.48
N SER A 246 7.10 2.48 -12.72
CA SER A 246 7.72 3.08 -13.90
C SER A 246 7.16 4.46 -14.17
N THR A 247 8.02 5.47 -14.21
CA THR A 247 7.64 6.85 -14.57
C THR A 247 7.24 7.01 -16.04
N THR A 248 7.49 5.98 -16.88
CA THR A 248 7.29 6.05 -18.34
C THR A 248 6.23 5.11 -18.87
N THR A 249 5.89 4.05 -18.13
CA THR A 249 4.87 3.07 -18.56
C THR A 249 3.72 2.92 -17.57
N GLY A 250 3.86 3.41 -16.34
CA GLY A 250 2.88 3.20 -15.26
C GLY A 250 2.88 1.78 -14.69
N GLU A 251 3.78 0.89 -15.14
CA GLU A 251 3.88 -0.47 -14.61
C GLU A 251 4.34 -0.46 -13.16
N MET A 252 3.65 -1.22 -12.32
CA MET A 252 4.06 -1.52 -10.95
C MET A 252 5.00 -2.72 -10.93
N PHE A 253 5.98 -2.68 -10.05
CA PHE A 253 6.86 -3.80 -9.74
C PHE A 253 6.76 -4.14 -8.26
N ILE A 254 6.75 -5.42 -7.96
CA ILE A 254 6.82 -5.99 -6.61
C ILE A 254 8.15 -6.73 -6.52
N ASP A 255 9.06 -6.30 -5.66
CA ASP A 255 10.42 -6.82 -5.55
C ASP A 255 11.15 -6.91 -6.91
N GLY A 256 10.93 -5.91 -7.74
CA GLY A 256 11.49 -5.81 -9.08
C GLY A 256 10.78 -6.68 -10.14
N ALA A 257 9.75 -7.45 -9.78
CA ALA A 257 8.95 -8.23 -10.72
C ALA A 257 7.78 -7.41 -11.25
N GLY A 258 7.70 -7.20 -12.57
CA GLY A 258 6.64 -6.44 -13.23
C GLY A 258 5.26 -7.09 -13.08
N GLN A 259 4.25 -6.27 -12.82
CA GLN A 259 2.87 -6.70 -12.60
C GLN A 259 1.97 -6.47 -13.82
N GLY A 260 2.55 -6.35 -14.99
CA GLY A 260 1.88 -6.07 -16.25
C GLY A 260 1.92 -4.59 -16.60
N THR A 261 2.38 -4.31 -17.81
CA THR A 261 2.45 -2.95 -18.33
C THR A 261 1.04 -2.47 -18.66
N PRO A 262 0.57 -1.35 -18.11
CA PRO A 262 -0.71 -0.76 -18.50
C PRO A 262 -0.71 -0.32 -19.97
N GLN A 263 -1.90 -0.26 -20.59
CA GLN A 263 -2.07 0.18 -21.96
C GLN A 263 -1.57 1.61 -22.22
N ALA A 264 -1.60 2.46 -21.20
CA ALA A 264 -1.07 3.82 -21.21
C ALA A 264 -0.17 4.05 -19.98
N ASN A 265 0.65 5.12 -20.01
CA ASN A 265 1.42 5.54 -18.83
C ASN A 265 0.47 6.11 -17.76
N ARG A 266 -0.34 5.24 -17.16
CA ARG A 266 -1.31 5.54 -16.11
C ARG A 266 -1.13 4.59 -14.95
N ILE A 267 -1.38 5.08 -13.74
CA ILE A 267 -1.43 4.28 -12.52
C ILE A 267 -2.77 4.55 -11.87
N PHE A 268 -3.56 3.49 -11.68
CA PHE A 268 -4.87 3.57 -11.03
C PHE A 268 -5.20 2.24 -10.37
N ARG A 269 -4.78 2.08 -9.11
CA ARG A 269 -4.89 0.79 -8.43
C ARG A 269 -4.94 0.91 -6.91
N THR A 270 -5.43 -0.14 -6.27
CA THR A 270 -5.30 -0.36 -4.82
C THR A 270 -4.25 -1.43 -4.54
N ILE A 271 -3.46 -1.23 -3.50
CA ILE A 271 -2.47 -2.21 -3.01
C ILE A 271 -3.03 -2.87 -1.75
N TRP A 272 -2.97 -4.20 -1.72
CA TRP A 272 -3.11 -5.05 -0.55
C TRP A 272 -1.79 -5.75 -0.32
N ASP A 273 -1.23 -5.57 0.86
CA ASP A 273 -0.12 -6.37 1.39
C ASP A 273 -0.60 -7.22 2.57
N GLY A 274 -0.08 -8.41 2.70
CA GLY A 274 -0.55 -9.34 3.70
C GLY A 274 0.21 -9.31 5.02
N ASN A 275 1.50 -9.02 4.98
CA ASN A 275 2.35 -8.97 6.17
C ASN A 275 3.80 -8.66 5.76
N GLY A 276 4.50 -7.91 6.56
CA GLY A 276 5.90 -7.59 6.32
C GLY A 276 6.30 -6.31 7.03
N ILE A 277 7.37 -5.73 6.56
CA ILE A 277 7.73 -4.32 6.70
C ILE A 277 7.95 -3.83 5.27
N ASP A 278 6.97 -3.13 4.75
CA ASP A 278 6.79 -2.91 3.34
C ASP A 278 7.10 -1.47 2.95
N THR A 279 7.57 -1.26 1.73
CA THR A 279 8.11 0.03 1.30
C THR A 279 7.53 0.47 -0.03
N TYR A 280 7.03 1.70 -0.09
CA TYR A 280 6.86 2.43 -1.35
C TYR A 280 8.17 3.12 -1.71
N ASP A 281 8.91 2.60 -2.67
CA ASP A 281 10.13 3.23 -3.19
C ASP A 281 9.81 4.02 -4.46
N LEU A 282 9.75 5.34 -4.31
CA LEU A 282 9.46 6.30 -5.36
C LEU A 282 10.68 7.19 -5.67
N SER A 283 11.87 6.72 -5.29
CA SER A 283 13.16 7.44 -5.47
C SER A 283 13.46 7.81 -6.93
N ASN A 284 12.81 7.15 -7.88
CA ASN A 284 12.93 7.41 -9.31
C ASN A 284 12.06 8.57 -9.84
N TYR A 285 11.21 9.16 -8.99
CA TYR A 285 10.39 10.32 -9.35
C TYR A 285 11.14 11.64 -9.16
N THR A 286 10.76 12.63 -9.96
CA THR A 286 11.30 14.00 -9.86
C THR A 286 10.18 15.04 -9.67
N THR A 287 8.94 14.59 -9.62
CA THR A 287 7.74 15.37 -9.32
C THR A 287 7.57 15.51 -7.81
N ASN A 288 6.77 16.46 -7.37
CA ASN A 288 6.37 16.56 -5.98
C ASN A 288 5.38 15.44 -5.67
N LEU A 289 5.74 14.53 -4.80
CA LEU A 289 4.91 13.40 -4.39
C LEU A 289 3.96 13.78 -3.26
N GLN A 290 2.80 13.17 -3.26
CA GLN A 290 1.93 13.11 -2.09
C GLN A 290 1.75 11.64 -1.73
N ILE A 291 2.30 11.19 -0.61
CA ILE A 291 2.26 9.80 -0.16
C ILE A 291 1.49 9.75 1.16
N ASP A 292 0.48 8.89 1.21
CA ASP A 292 -0.29 8.61 2.42
C ASP A 292 -0.31 7.09 2.64
N LEU A 293 0.36 6.63 3.71
CA LEU A 293 0.46 5.21 4.06
C LEU A 293 -0.71 4.71 4.91
N ALA A 294 -1.65 5.59 5.28
CA ALA A 294 -2.80 5.18 6.07
C ALA A 294 -3.68 4.16 5.33
N PRO A 295 -4.28 3.19 6.03
CA PRO A 295 -5.29 2.32 5.44
C PRO A 295 -6.45 3.13 4.87
N GLY A 296 -6.82 2.88 3.61
CA GLY A 296 -7.81 3.67 2.88
C GLY A 296 -7.31 5.04 2.42
N GLY A 297 -6.05 5.40 2.72
CA GLY A 297 -5.37 6.56 2.19
C GLY A 297 -5.04 6.42 0.69
N TRP A 298 -4.58 7.50 0.07
CA TRP A 298 -4.23 7.51 -1.34
C TRP A 298 -3.06 8.43 -1.65
N SER A 299 -2.30 8.09 -2.67
CA SER A 299 -1.05 8.73 -3.04
C SER A 299 -1.07 9.24 -4.49
N VAL A 300 -0.50 10.42 -4.70
CA VAL A 300 -0.26 11.01 -6.02
C VAL A 300 1.24 11.06 -6.28
N PHE A 301 1.68 10.38 -7.33
CA PHE A 301 3.09 10.30 -7.71
C PHE A 301 3.45 11.29 -8.83
N ASP A 302 2.60 11.31 -9.85
CA ASP A 302 2.72 12.25 -10.97
C ASP A 302 1.32 12.53 -11.54
N GLU A 303 0.95 13.79 -11.65
CA GLU A 303 -0.32 14.19 -12.27
C GLU A 303 -0.45 13.68 -13.70
N ALA A 304 0.67 13.56 -14.43
CA ALA A 304 0.69 13.02 -15.79
C ALA A 304 0.37 11.53 -15.85
N GLN A 305 0.50 10.81 -14.74
CA GLN A 305 0.16 9.38 -14.60
C GLN A 305 -1.21 9.15 -13.97
N LEU A 306 -1.96 10.18 -13.61
CA LEU A 306 -3.34 10.03 -13.15
C LEU A 306 -4.23 9.51 -14.29
N ALA A 307 -5.09 8.55 -14.00
CA ALA A 307 -6.06 8.02 -14.95
C ALA A 307 -7.03 9.13 -15.39
N LEU A 308 -7.19 9.32 -16.70
CA LEU A 308 -8.17 10.25 -17.26
C LEU A 308 -9.53 9.54 -17.35
N VAL A 309 -10.35 9.72 -16.34
CA VAL A 309 -11.63 9.01 -16.17
C VAL A 309 -12.79 9.67 -16.90
N ASN A 310 -12.64 10.92 -17.34
CA ASN A 310 -13.57 11.61 -18.22
C ASN A 310 -12.81 12.51 -19.20
N ILE A 311 -12.78 12.10 -20.48
CA ILE A 311 -12.04 12.81 -21.54
C ILE A 311 -12.68 14.16 -21.83
N THR A 312 -14.02 14.21 -21.94
CA THR A 312 -14.75 15.44 -22.35
C THR A 312 -14.55 16.56 -21.36
N ASP A 313 -14.62 16.26 -20.06
CA ASP A 313 -14.51 17.26 -19.00
C ASP A 313 -13.08 17.37 -18.44
N GLY A 314 -12.15 16.51 -18.90
CA GLY A 314 -10.77 16.48 -18.43
C GLY A 314 -10.62 16.06 -16.97
N VAL A 315 -11.51 15.19 -16.48
CA VAL A 315 -11.48 14.72 -15.09
C VAL A 315 -10.52 13.54 -14.95
N HIS A 316 -9.58 13.69 -14.03
CA HIS A 316 -8.66 12.62 -13.64
C HIS A 316 -9.13 11.96 -12.32
N ALA A 317 -8.71 10.72 -12.12
CA ALA A 317 -8.79 10.08 -10.82
C ALA A 317 -8.03 10.91 -9.78
N ARG A 318 -8.50 10.88 -8.52
CA ARG A 318 -7.90 11.68 -7.43
C ARG A 318 -6.48 11.26 -7.08
N ALA A 319 -6.08 10.02 -7.40
CA ALA A 319 -4.80 9.45 -7.03
C ALA A 319 -4.31 8.39 -8.03
N ASN A 320 -3.02 8.07 -7.93
CA ASN A 320 -2.38 6.97 -8.63
C ASN A 320 -2.59 5.65 -7.88
N VAL A 321 -2.36 5.66 -6.57
CA VAL A 321 -2.41 4.47 -5.72
C VAL A 321 -3.28 4.72 -4.50
N PHE A 322 -4.05 3.70 -4.14
CA PHE A 322 -4.88 3.64 -2.94
C PHE A 322 -4.37 2.50 -2.05
N ASN A 323 -4.43 2.66 -0.74
CA ASN A 323 -4.15 1.58 0.20
C ASN A 323 -5.45 0.84 0.54
N ALA A 324 -5.38 -0.47 0.61
CA ALA A 324 -6.51 -1.27 1.05
C ALA A 324 -6.90 -0.95 2.50
N LEU A 325 -8.16 -1.17 2.84
CA LEU A 325 -8.63 -1.07 4.23
C LEU A 325 -8.09 -2.23 5.06
N GLN A 326 -7.81 -1.99 6.33
CA GLN A 326 -7.40 -3.04 7.26
C GLN A 326 -8.53 -4.04 7.51
N PHE A 327 -8.24 -5.33 7.37
CA PHE A 327 -9.18 -6.38 7.74
C PHE A 327 -9.30 -6.49 9.25
N ASN A 328 -10.45 -6.11 9.81
CA ASN A 328 -10.73 -6.10 11.25
C ASN A 328 -9.72 -5.30 12.09
N GLY A 329 -9.09 -4.29 11.53
CA GLY A 329 -8.07 -3.48 12.21
C GLY A 329 -6.75 -4.23 12.45
N ASP A 330 -6.46 -5.28 11.69
CA ASP A 330 -5.21 -6.05 11.80
C ASP A 330 -4.05 -5.25 11.20
N PRO A 331 -2.99 -4.94 11.97
CA PRO A 331 -1.90 -4.08 11.50
C PRO A 331 -0.98 -4.74 10.47
N ARG A 332 -1.09 -6.06 10.25
CA ARG A 332 -0.21 -6.78 9.32
C ARG A 332 -0.29 -6.30 7.87
N SER A 333 -1.37 -5.63 7.48
CA SER A 333 -1.58 -5.14 6.12
C SER A 333 -1.24 -3.65 5.95
N LEU A 334 -0.43 -3.11 6.83
CA LEU A 334 0.11 -1.77 6.67
C LEU A 334 1.25 -1.78 5.64
N ILE A 335 1.51 -0.62 5.07
CA ILE A 335 2.76 -0.31 4.39
C ILE A 335 3.50 0.64 5.33
N GLU A 336 4.66 0.23 5.84
CA GLU A 336 5.33 0.95 6.92
C GLU A 336 6.24 2.05 6.40
N ASN A 337 6.84 1.89 5.22
CA ASN A 337 7.92 2.76 4.78
C ASN A 337 7.61 3.45 3.47
N ALA A 338 8.18 4.65 3.31
CA ALA A 338 8.15 5.37 2.04
C ALA A 338 9.48 6.06 1.77
N ILE A 339 9.90 6.00 0.51
CA ILE A 339 11.06 6.72 -0.02
C ILE A 339 10.55 7.66 -1.11
N GLY A 340 10.69 8.96 -0.87
CA GLY A 340 10.35 10.03 -1.80
C GLY A 340 11.34 10.17 -2.95
N GLY A 341 11.11 11.18 -3.78
CA GLY A 341 11.89 11.45 -4.97
C GLY A 341 12.90 12.60 -4.83
N SER A 342 13.00 13.42 -5.86
CA SER A 342 13.81 14.64 -5.82
C SER A 342 12.95 15.91 -5.91
N GLY A 343 11.64 15.78 -5.78
CA GLY A 343 10.68 16.88 -5.71
C GLY A 343 10.47 17.35 -4.27
N ASN A 344 9.58 18.32 -4.07
CA ASN A 344 9.14 18.68 -2.71
C ASN A 344 7.98 17.77 -2.32
N ASP A 345 8.25 16.78 -1.50
CA ASP A 345 7.34 15.70 -1.22
C ASP A 345 6.54 15.92 0.08
N THR A 346 5.35 15.37 0.14
CA THR A 346 4.54 15.28 1.35
C THR A 346 4.32 13.80 1.65
N ILE A 347 4.86 13.32 2.75
CA ILE A 347 4.80 11.91 3.13
C ILE A 347 4.16 11.79 4.51
N SER A 348 3.08 11.03 4.60
CA SER A 348 2.39 10.69 5.83
C SER A 348 2.49 9.19 6.09
N GLY A 349 2.97 8.82 7.26
CA GLY A 349 3.02 7.46 7.77
C GLY A 349 1.67 6.92 8.19
N ASN A 350 1.67 6.05 9.17
CA ASN A 350 0.46 5.45 9.73
C ASN A 350 0.63 5.15 11.24
N ALA A 351 0.04 4.07 11.76
CA ALA A 351 0.14 3.71 13.18
C ALA A 351 1.25 2.68 13.49
N ALA A 352 2.07 2.33 12.51
CA ALA A 352 3.25 1.49 12.71
C ALA A 352 4.49 2.35 12.95
N ASP A 353 5.58 1.72 13.40
CA ASP A 353 6.89 2.36 13.40
C ASP A 353 7.34 2.54 11.93
N ASN A 354 7.34 3.78 11.43
CA ASN A 354 7.62 4.09 10.03
C ASN A 354 9.08 4.51 9.80
N VAL A 355 9.61 4.20 8.62
CA VAL A 355 10.83 4.81 8.10
C VAL A 355 10.48 5.60 6.84
N LEU A 356 10.56 6.93 6.95
CA LEU A 356 10.18 7.85 5.90
C LEU A 356 11.41 8.63 5.42
N SER A 357 11.67 8.63 4.11
CA SER A 357 12.76 9.40 3.49
C SER A 357 12.22 10.33 2.42
N GLY A 358 12.57 11.62 2.49
CA GLY A 358 12.25 12.63 1.48
C GLY A 358 13.21 12.62 0.30
N ASN A 359 14.48 12.26 0.53
CA ASN A 359 15.64 12.33 -0.37
C ASN A 359 16.02 13.77 -0.74
N GLY A 360 15.36 14.41 -1.66
CA GLY A 360 15.78 15.75 -2.09
C GLY A 360 14.62 16.62 -2.48
N GLY A 361 14.69 17.87 -2.10
CA GLY A 361 13.60 18.82 -2.17
C GLY A 361 13.40 19.51 -0.83
N ASN A 362 12.31 20.23 -0.66
CA ASN A 362 11.90 20.68 0.68
C ASN A 362 10.65 19.87 1.05
N ASP A 363 10.86 18.88 1.91
CA ASP A 363 9.90 17.83 2.15
C ASP A 363 9.11 18.04 3.45
N SER A 364 7.92 17.46 3.52
CA SER A 364 7.09 17.43 4.72
C SER A 364 6.81 15.98 5.09
N LEU A 365 7.48 15.48 6.14
CA LEU A 365 7.35 14.13 6.62
C LEU A 365 6.59 14.11 7.95
N SER A 366 5.61 13.22 8.08
CA SER A 366 4.82 13.03 9.30
C SER A 366 4.73 11.54 9.64
N GLY A 367 5.31 11.11 10.77
CA GLY A 367 5.26 9.72 11.25
C GLY A 367 3.87 9.30 11.71
N LEU A 368 3.17 10.16 12.43
CA LEU A 368 1.86 10.02 13.10
C LEU A 368 1.98 9.30 14.44
N GLU A 369 1.57 8.05 14.54
CA GLU A 369 1.69 7.21 15.75
C GLU A 369 2.74 6.14 15.46
N GLY A 370 3.50 5.72 16.45
CA GLY A 370 4.59 4.76 16.29
C GLY A 370 5.91 5.36 16.73
N ASN A 371 7.01 4.59 16.65
CA ASN A 371 8.35 5.12 16.87
C ASN A 371 9.02 5.28 15.51
N ASP A 372 8.99 6.47 14.98
CA ASP A 372 9.30 6.73 13.60
C ASP A 372 10.74 7.19 13.38
N THR A 373 11.27 6.93 12.20
CA THR A 373 12.55 7.48 11.73
C THR A 373 12.31 8.30 10.47
N LEU A 374 12.56 9.60 10.54
CA LEU A 374 12.33 10.55 9.48
C LEU A 374 13.66 11.08 8.96
N GLU A 375 13.94 10.88 7.67
CA GLU A 375 15.13 11.40 6.98
C GLU A 375 14.68 12.38 5.88
N GLY A 376 14.86 13.68 6.11
CA GLY A 376 14.50 14.71 5.14
C GLY A 376 15.34 14.63 3.88
N GLY A 377 16.65 14.52 4.05
CA GLY A 377 17.64 14.48 3.00
C GLY A 377 18.14 15.87 2.61
N LEU A 378 18.27 16.12 1.29
CA LEU A 378 18.73 17.41 0.77
C LEU A 378 17.59 18.41 0.71
N GLY A 379 17.66 19.48 1.48
CA GLY A 379 16.64 20.52 1.42
C GLY A 379 16.49 21.30 2.72
N GLY A 380 15.31 21.85 2.92
CA GLY A 380 14.89 22.43 4.19
C GLY A 380 13.55 21.82 4.56
N ASP A 381 13.58 20.80 5.42
CA ASP A 381 12.52 19.85 5.59
C ASP A 381 11.70 20.08 6.86
N ALA A 382 10.45 19.69 6.83
CA ALA A 382 9.55 19.72 7.98
C ALA A 382 9.34 18.28 8.48
N LEU A 383 9.96 17.92 9.60
CA LEU A 383 9.92 16.59 10.18
C LEU A 383 9.03 16.60 11.43
N SER A 384 7.94 15.85 11.38
CA SER A 384 6.99 15.71 12.48
C SER A 384 6.88 14.24 12.89
N GLY A 385 7.43 13.86 14.05
CA GLY A 385 7.31 12.50 14.56
C GLY A 385 5.85 12.15 14.86
N GLY A 386 5.28 12.75 15.84
CA GLY A 386 3.89 12.54 16.23
C GLY A 386 3.75 11.97 17.63
N GLY A 387 3.26 10.76 17.73
CA GLY A 387 3.13 10.08 19.02
C GLY A 387 4.00 8.84 19.08
N GLY A 388 4.92 8.80 20.04
CA GLY A 388 5.89 7.74 20.22
C GLY A 388 7.25 8.29 20.63
N PHE A 389 8.31 7.61 20.25
CA PHE A 389 9.68 8.08 20.36
C PHE A 389 10.31 8.17 18.96
N ASP A 390 10.46 9.37 18.46
CA ASP A 390 10.74 9.62 17.06
C ASP A 390 12.13 10.18 16.82
N PHE A 391 12.73 9.76 15.71
CA PHE A 391 14.06 10.21 15.30
C PHE A 391 14.00 11.06 14.02
N ALA A 392 14.74 12.16 14.01
CA ALA A 392 15.23 12.76 12.78
C ALA A 392 16.61 12.16 12.47
N SER A 393 16.77 11.61 11.26
CA SER A 393 17.97 10.90 10.85
C SER A 393 18.72 11.63 9.74
N TYR A 394 20.04 11.57 9.83
CA TYR A 394 21.00 12.04 8.83
C TYR A 394 22.04 10.94 8.53
N GLU A 395 21.67 9.69 8.76
CA GLU A 395 22.60 8.54 8.65
C GLU A 395 23.23 8.44 7.26
N HIS A 396 22.51 8.83 6.22
CA HIS A 396 22.98 8.78 4.84
C HIS A 396 23.60 10.09 4.33
N ALA A 397 23.73 11.10 5.20
CA ALA A 397 24.34 12.37 4.84
C ALA A 397 25.80 12.19 4.37
N THR A 398 26.17 12.94 3.34
CA THR A 398 27.46 12.82 2.67
C THR A 398 28.56 13.65 3.33
N ALA A 399 28.23 14.39 4.41
CA ALA A 399 29.13 15.22 5.20
C ALA A 399 28.53 15.45 6.59
N GLY A 400 29.36 15.91 7.54
CA GLY A 400 28.91 16.21 8.88
C GLY A 400 27.77 17.22 8.94
N VAL A 401 26.81 16.97 9.84
CA VAL A 401 25.59 17.78 10.00
C VAL A 401 25.61 18.57 11.32
N ARG A 402 24.78 19.59 11.36
CA ARG A 402 24.43 20.28 12.60
C ARG A 402 22.92 20.29 12.73
N ALA A 403 22.40 19.52 13.69
CA ALA A 403 20.97 19.39 13.93
C ALA A 403 20.62 19.78 15.38
N ALA A 404 19.56 20.56 15.56
CA ALA A 404 19.14 21.03 16.88
C ALA A 404 17.62 20.97 17.02
N LEU A 405 17.14 20.22 18.03
CA LEU A 405 15.71 20.12 18.37
C LEU A 405 15.14 21.39 19.03
N THR A 406 15.99 22.37 19.30
CA THR A 406 15.59 23.67 19.84
C THR A 406 15.08 24.60 18.75
N PHE A 407 14.29 25.63 19.12
CA PHE A 407 13.70 26.61 18.17
C PHE A 407 14.68 27.43 17.33
N THR A 408 15.93 27.11 17.32
CA THR A 408 16.98 27.86 16.63
C THR A 408 17.40 27.18 15.33
N ALA A 409 16.47 26.98 14.40
CA ALA A 409 16.71 26.37 13.09
C ALA A 409 17.88 26.99 12.29
N PHE A 410 18.29 28.23 12.59
CA PHE A 410 19.48 28.83 12.00
C PHE A 410 20.84 28.22 12.49
N LEU A 411 20.80 27.34 13.49
CA LEU A 411 21.95 26.53 13.89
C LEU A 411 22.12 25.29 13.00
N ASN A 412 21.08 24.84 12.33
CA ASN A 412 21.12 23.69 11.47
C ASN A 412 22.03 23.93 10.26
N GLY A 413 22.70 22.89 9.79
CA GLY A 413 23.66 23.00 8.70
C GLY A 413 24.09 21.63 8.16
N GLY A 414 24.73 21.58 7.02
CA GLY A 414 24.86 20.34 6.26
C GLY A 414 23.50 19.98 5.65
N GLU A 415 23.15 18.73 5.62
CA GLU A 415 21.82 18.30 5.14
C GLU A 415 20.67 18.75 6.08
N ALA A 416 20.93 19.01 7.36
CA ALA A 416 19.95 19.59 8.27
C ALA A 416 19.67 21.10 8.05
N ALA A 417 20.25 21.71 7.03
CA ALA A 417 20.14 23.17 6.84
C ALA A 417 18.76 23.59 6.37
N GLY A 418 17.98 24.19 7.24
CA GLY A 418 16.62 24.64 6.96
C GLY A 418 15.55 23.78 7.60
N ASP A 419 15.93 22.64 8.15
CA ASP A 419 15.00 21.70 8.76
C ASP A 419 14.34 22.25 10.02
N THR A 420 13.11 21.79 10.20
CA THR A 420 12.28 22.06 11.36
C THR A 420 11.76 20.76 11.96
N TYR A 421 11.72 20.71 13.30
CA TYR A 421 11.32 19.50 14.03
C TYR A 421 10.09 19.76 14.89
N SER A 422 9.19 18.79 14.92
CA SER A 422 8.02 18.77 15.80
C SER A 422 7.83 17.35 16.34
N SER A 423 7.67 17.19 17.66
CA SER A 423 7.56 15.86 18.29
C SER A 423 8.66 14.92 17.80
N ILE A 424 9.90 15.33 17.95
CA ILE A 424 11.11 14.52 17.70
C ILE A 424 11.89 14.46 19.01
N GLU A 425 12.17 13.27 19.49
CA GLU A 425 12.89 13.00 20.74
C GLU A 425 14.34 12.60 20.49
N GLY A 426 14.66 12.10 19.30
CA GLY A 426 15.99 11.64 18.96
C GLY A 426 16.59 12.27 17.71
N LEU A 427 17.93 12.33 17.68
CA LEU A 427 18.71 12.69 16.49
C LEU A 427 19.69 11.57 16.18
N ILE A 428 19.79 11.21 14.91
CA ILE A 428 20.84 10.34 14.38
C ILE A 428 21.70 11.17 13.44
N GLY A 429 22.99 11.27 13.74
CA GLY A 429 23.98 11.96 12.93
C GLY A 429 24.41 11.16 11.70
N SER A 430 25.52 11.55 11.14
CA SER A 430 26.09 10.99 9.92
C SER A 430 27.30 10.07 10.21
N GLY A 431 28.03 9.69 9.18
CA GLY A 431 29.34 9.03 9.32
C GLY A 431 30.51 10.01 9.41
N PHE A 432 30.28 11.25 9.77
CA PHE A 432 31.27 12.35 9.84
C PHE A 432 31.11 13.13 11.13
N ASP A 433 32.04 14.09 11.39
CA ASP A 433 31.99 14.92 12.58
C ASP A 433 30.70 15.77 12.62
N ASP A 434 29.82 15.51 13.60
CA ASP A 434 28.50 16.12 13.75
C ASP A 434 28.37 17.03 14.97
N LEU A 435 27.35 17.88 14.93
CA LEU A 435 26.90 18.64 16.10
C LEU A 435 25.38 18.37 16.28
N LEU A 436 25.05 17.58 17.29
CA LEU A 436 23.68 17.26 17.64
C LEU A 436 23.28 17.92 18.96
N VAL A 437 22.14 18.60 18.94
CA VAL A 437 21.65 19.33 20.12
C VAL A 437 20.20 18.93 20.41
N GLY A 438 19.96 18.34 21.56
CA GLY A 438 18.63 18.00 22.08
C GLY A 438 17.82 19.22 22.50
N ASN A 439 16.92 19.04 23.44
CA ASN A 439 16.05 20.10 23.96
C ASN A 439 15.92 20.04 25.51
N GLY A 440 14.79 20.41 26.08
CA GLY A 440 14.54 20.36 27.54
C GLY A 440 13.83 19.11 28.02
N SER A 441 13.65 18.12 27.16
CA SER A 441 13.05 16.80 27.45
C SER A 441 14.09 15.71 27.31
N ALA A 442 13.79 14.50 27.77
CA ALA A 442 14.66 13.34 27.56
C ALA A 442 14.88 13.07 26.07
N ASN A 443 16.13 13.02 25.63
CA ASN A 443 16.51 12.80 24.25
C ASN A 443 17.43 11.57 24.08
N ILE A 444 17.47 11.03 22.86
CA ILE A 444 18.50 10.08 22.44
C ILE A 444 19.27 10.72 21.27
N LEU A 445 20.57 10.95 21.46
CA LEU A 445 21.44 11.51 20.43
C LEU A 445 22.49 10.47 20.03
N LYS A 446 22.55 10.12 18.73
CA LYS A 446 23.48 9.14 18.16
C LYS A 446 24.40 9.82 17.15
N GLY A 447 25.72 9.91 17.44
CA GLY A 447 26.70 10.49 16.54
C GLY A 447 27.07 9.59 15.37
N LEU A 448 27.13 8.28 15.60
CA LEU A 448 27.56 7.19 14.70
C LEU A 448 29.07 7.12 14.54
N ALA A 449 29.65 7.76 13.56
CA ALA A 449 31.09 7.75 13.35
C ALA A 449 31.59 9.15 13.03
N GLY A 450 32.70 9.56 13.65
CA GLY A 450 33.20 10.92 13.56
C GLY A 450 33.80 11.36 14.89
N GLY A 451 34.09 12.63 15.01
CA GLY A 451 34.39 13.26 16.29
C GLY A 451 33.25 14.20 16.64
N ASP A 452 32.24 13.67 17.34
CA ASP A 452 30.93 14.28 17.45
C ASP A 452 30.78 15.15 18.69
N TYR A 453 29.94 16.17 18.58
CA TYR A 453 29.54 17.04 19.68
C TYR A 453 28.07 16.83 19.98
N LEU A 454 27.76 16.12 21.08
CA LEU A 454 26.38 15.80 21.50
C LEU A 454 26.04 16.63 22.75
N TYR A 455 24.96 17.40 22.69
CA TYR A 455 24.43 18.20 23.79
C TYR A 455 23.00 17.81 24.12
N GLY A 456 22.75 17.11 25.23
CA GLY A 456 21.41 16.74 25.71
C GLY A 456 20.58 17.94 26.12
N LEU A 457 21.22 18.91 26.84
CA LEU A 457 20.68 20.12 27.46
C LEU A 457 19.90 19.85 28.74
N GLY A 458 18.76 19.30 28.71
CA GLY A 458 17.97 19.01 29.90
C GLY A 458 16.95 17.90 29.67
N GLY A 459 16.57 17.25 30.75
CA GLY A 459 15.92 15.95 30.69
C GLY A 459 16.91 14.86 31.04
N ASP A 460 16.45 13.61 31.07
CA ASP A 460 17.33 12.46 31.30
C ASP A 460 17.72 11.91 29.90
N ASP A 461 18.93 12.22 29.46
CA ASP A 461 19.37 12.03 28.08
C ASP A 461 20.25 10.78 27.92
N VAL A 462 20.22 10.18 26.72
CA VAL A 462 21.14 9.11 26.30
C VAL A 462 21.98 9.59 25.13
N LEU A 463 23.27 9.70 25.34
CA LEU A 463 24.24 10.15 24.35
C LEU A 463 25.09 8.96 23.88
N VAL A 464 24.99 8.64 22.58
CA VAL A 464 25.72 7.55 21.91
C VAL A 464 26.69 8.21 20.94
N GLY A 465 27.96 8.42 21.35
CA GLY A 465 28.98 9.01 20.48
C GLY A 465 29.21 8.12 19.25
N GLY A 466 29.49 6.85 19.50
CA GLY A 466 29.81 5.89 18.47
C GLY A 466 31.31 5.74 18.26
N ALA A 467 31.73 5.59 17.00
CA ALA A 467 33.13 5.36 16.68
C ALA A 467 33.86 6.71 16.47
N GLY A 468 34.71 7.09 17.41
CA GLY A 468 35.45 8.37 17.29
C GLY A 468 36.05 8.84 18.58
N GLY A 469 36.14 10.14 18.72
CA GLY A 469 36.50 10.76 19.97
C GLY A 469 35.57 11.91 20.26
N ASP A 470 34.54 11.66 21.07
CA ASP A 470 33.33 12.44 21.12
C ASP A 470 33.28 13.38 22.33
N TYR A 471 32.56 14.47 22.16
CA TYR A 471 32.21 15.37 23.23
C TYR A 471 30.76 15.15 23.65
N LEU A 472 30.55 14.50 24.80
CA LEU A 472 29.25 14.13 25.34
C LEU A 472 28.90 15.04 26.52
N ASN A 473 27.93 15.93 26.34
CA ASN A 473 27.45 16.84 27.34
C ASN A 473 25.95 16.58 27.60
N GLY A 474 25.62 15.86 28.69
CA GLY A 474 24.26 15.58 29.10
C GLY A 474 23.50 16.85 29.47
N GLY A 475 24.10 17.66 30.34
CA GLY A 475 23.51 18.95 30.77
C GLY A 475 22.85 18.87 32.13
N THR A 476 21.54 19.00 32.23
CA THR A 476 20.81 18.89 33.49
C THR A 476 19.83 17.73 33.45
N GLY A 477 19.96 16.81 34.35
CA GLY A 477 19.15 15.60 34.42
C GLY A 477 19.94 14.45 35.01
N PHE A 478 19.55 13.25 34.68
CA PHE A 478 20.32 12.05 34.90
C PHE A 478 20.70 11.45 33.55
N ASP A 479 21.94 11.73 33.13
CA ASP A 479 22.36 11.55 31.75
C ASP A 479 23.29 10.35 31.58
N PHE A 480 23.15 9.64 30.47
CA PHE A 480 23.95 8.47 30.14
C PHE A 480 24.84 8.69 28.92
N ALA A 481 26.10 8.27 29.01
CA ALA A 481 26.89 7.95 27.84
C ALA A 481 26.74 6.43 27.56
N SER A 482 26.27 6.09 26.39
CA SER A 482 25.97 4.70 26.00
C SER A 482 26.90 4.22 24.89
N TYR A 483 27.40 2.99 25.08
CA TYR A 483 28.22 2.24 24.13
C TYR A 483 27.49 0.98 23.64
N GLU A 484 26.18 0.94 23.86
CA GLU A 484 25.34 -0.16 23.39
C GLU A 484 25.45 -0.29 21.86
N GLY A 485 25.61 -1.52 21.38
CA GLY A 485 25.82 -1.79 19.95
C GLY A 485 27.29 -1.71 19.48
N GLY A 486 28.20 -1.25 20.34
CA GLY A 486 29.63 -1.23 20.03
C GLY A 486 30.18 -2.62 19.66
N PRO A 487 31.13 -2.71 18.70
CA PRO A 487 31.61 -3.99 18.16
C PRO A 487 32.57 -4.74 19.07
N VAL A 488 33.05 -4.14 20.13
CA VAL A 488 33.99 -4.69 21.13
C VAL A 488 33.72 -4.14 22.51
N GLY A 489 34.17 -4.83 23.55
CA GLY A 489 34.10 -4.33 24.93
C GLY A 489 34.87 -3.03 25.15
N VAL A 490 34.33 -2.14 25.98
CA VAL A 490 34.89 -0.84 26.26
C VAL A 490 35.49 -0.76 27.66
N PHE A 491 36.54 0.05 27.82
CA PHE A 491 36.88 0.68 29.08
C PHE A 491 36.41 2.13 29.01
N ALA A 492 35.40 2.49 29.80
CA ALA A 492 34.88 3.86 29.87
C ALA A 492 34.94 4.39 31.29
N SER A 493 35.53 5.58 31.47
CA SER A 493 35.70 6.21 32.78
C SER A 493 35.37 7.69 32.72
N LEU A 494 34.44 8.13 33.56
CA LEU A 494 34.10 9.56 33.72
C LEU A 494 35.24 10.40 34.33
N THR A 495 36.10 9.75 35.11
CA THR A 495 37.22 10.47 35.81
C THR A 495 38.55 10.43 35.07
N THR A 496 38.78 9.44 34.23
CA THR A 496 40.03 9.23 33.50
C THR A 496 39.82 8.94 32.01
N PRO A 497 39.11 9.83 31.28
CA PRO A 497 38.68 9.57 29.91
C PRO A 497 39.86 9.33 28.93
N TRP A 498 41.04 9.85 29.20
CA TRP A 498 42.25 9.58 28.39
C TRP A 498 42.71 8.10 28.41
N ARG A 499 42.10 7.25 29.25
CA ARG A 499 42.39 5.81 29.32
C ARG A 499 41.33 4.98 28.59
N ASN A 500 40.26 5.60 28.13
CA ASN A 500 39.17 4.93 27.47
C ASN A 500 39.61 4.15 26.23
N THR A 501 38.92 3.03 25.95
CA THR A 501 39.19 2.12 24.83
C THR A 501 37.91 1.71 24.13
N GLY A 502 38.03 1.05 22.97
CA GLY A 502 36.86 0.77 22.15
C GLY A 502 36.26 2.07 21.65
N ASP A 503 34.94 2.12 21.51
CA ASP A 503 34.21 3.30 21.06
C ASP A 503 34.30 4.47 22.08
N ALA A 504 34.61 4.20 23.35
CA ALA A 504 34.85 5.25 24.34
C ALA A 504 36.21 5.98 24.16
N ARG A 505 37.03 5.56 23.21
CA ARG A 505 38.39 6.10 23.05
C ARG A 505 38.39 7.51 22.49
N GLY A 506 38.81 8.46 23.30
CA GLY A 506 38.93 9.88 22.94
C GLY A 506 37.77 10.70 23.46
N ASP A 507 36.74 10.06 24.01
CA ASP A 507 35.57 10.74 24.52
C ASP A 507 35.86 11.60 25.74
N THR A 508 35.09 12.66 25.83
CA THR A 508 35.06 13.58 26.96
C THR A 508 33.63 13.76 27.45
N TYR A 509 33.46 13.83 28.78
CA TYR A 509 32.15 13.82 29.42
C TYR A 509 31.92 15.08 30.25
N ILE A 510 30.73 15.66 30.14
CA ILE A 510 30.25 16.74 31.01
C ILE A 510 28.80 16.44 31.38
N GLY A 511 28.44 16.50 32.68
CA GLY A 511 27.08 16.25 33.12
C GLY A 511 26.60 14.87 32.67
N ILE A 512 27.40 13.84 32.87
CA ILE A 512 27.06 12.43 32.62
C ILE A 512 27.16 11.70 33.96
N GLU A 513 26.05 11.09 34.40
CA GLU A 513 25.95 10.33 35.64
C GLU A 513 25.98 8.81 35.41
N GLY A 514 25.61 8.35 34.20
CA GLY A 514 25.53 6.94 33.89
C GLY A 514 26.41 6.52 32.71
N LEU A 515 26.86 5.25 32.76
CA LEU A 515 27.55 4.60 31.65
C LEU A 515 26.84 3.32 31.30
N VAL A 516 26.51 3.11 30.04
CA VAL A 516 25.98 1.86 29.48
C VAL A 516 27.06 1.20 28.64
N GLY A 517 27.39 -0.07 28.94
CA GLY A 517 28.40 -0.85 28.20
C GLY A 517 27.85 -1.49 26.94
N THR A 518 28.72 -2.25 26.29
CA THR A 518 28.42 -3.03 25.10
C THR A 518 27.78 -4.39 25.46
N SER A 519 27.61 -5.25 24.49
CA SER A 519 27.26 -6.68 24.71
C SER A 519 28.47 -7.57 25.03
N PHE A 520 29.67 -7.01 25.14
CA PHE A 520 30.93 -7.69 25.42
C PHE A 520 31.41 -7.42 26.87
N ASP A 521 32.59 -7.92 27.22
CA ASP A 521 33.19 -7.65 28.54
C ASP A 521 33.67 -6.20 28.64
N ASP A 522 33.02 -5.41 29.50
CA ASP A 522 33.25 -4.00 29.68
C ASP A 522 33.88 -3.67 31.05
N GLN A 523 34.53 -2.53 31.15
CA GLN A 523 34.96 -1.92 32.43
C GLN A 523 34.44 -0.49 32.51
N LEU A 524 33.43 -0.26 33.32
CA LEU A 524 32.78 1.03 33.48
C LEU A 524 33.21 1.65 34.83
N SER A 525 33.58 2.91 34.85
CA SER A 525 34.00 3.62 36.05
C SER A 525 33.35 5.00 36.12
N GLY A 526 32.48 5.18 37.08
CA GLY A 526 31.87 6.46 37.41
C GLY A 526 32.83 7.46 38.04
N ASP A 527 32.28 8.56 38.53
CA ASP A 527 32.98 9.60 39.27
C ASP A 527 32.59 9.63 40.77
N LEU A 528 32.74 10.80 41.43
CA LEU A 528 32.35 10.98 42.84
C LEU A 528 30.89 11.38 43.02
N GLY A 529 30.13 11.58 41.93
CA GLY A 529 28.73 11.91 41.96
C GLY A 529 27.82 10.69 42.20
N ALA A 530 26.53 10.87 42.04
CA ALA A 530 25.57 9.75 41.97
C ALA A 530 25.71 9.10 40.58
N ASN A 531 26.25 7.87 40.52
CA ASN A 531 26.48 7.13 39.28
C ASN A 531 25.63 5.83 39.25
N THR A 532 25.28 5.34 38.05
CA THR A 532 24.77 4.01 37.79
C THR A 532 25.53 3.31 36.69
#